data_241727e289b2816dd2f5a2763930a290
#
_entry.id   241727e289b2816dd2f5a2763930a290
#
_cell.length_a   1.000
_cell.length_b   1.000
_cell.length_c   1.000
_cell.angle_alpha   90.00
_cell.angle_beta   90.00
_cell.angle_gamma   90.00
#
_symmetry.space_group_name_H-M   'P 1'
#
loop_
_entity.id
_entity.type
_entity.pdbx_description
1 polymer ?
#
loop_
_entity_poly.entity_id
_entity_poly.type
_entity_poly.pdbx_seq_one_letter_code
_entity_poly.pdbx_strand_id
1 'polypeptide(L)'
;HRVAALAAYPELGCTGGPYEVRQFWGVADDVLCAGNPKTYEFIDNVLDEVTKIFPSTYVHIGGDECPKDRWKKCPKCQAFIREHHLEAEGGHTAEERLQSYVIRHASEHLAQRGRRIIGWDEILEGGLAPGATVMSWRGEKGGIEAAKSGHDAIMTPNSYLYFDYYQSKNTAEEPE
;
A
#
# COMPACT_ATOMS: atom_id res chain seq x y z
N HIS A 1 -7.07 0.07 -3.79
CA HIS A 1 -8.13 -0.96 -3.64
C HIS A 1 -9.02 -0.80 -2.40
N ARG A 2 -8.93 0.32 -1.66
CA ARG A 2 -9.69 0.53 -0.41
C ARG A 2 -10.94 1.39 -0.56
N VAL A 3 -11.42 1.59 -1.78
CA VAL A 3 -12.61 2.44 -2.05
C VAL A 3 -13.86 1.91 -1.35
N ALA A 4 -14.01 0.60 -1.20
CA ALA A 4 -15.11 0.01 -0.44
C ALA A 4 -15.10 0.43 1.04
N ALA A 5 -13.91 0.50 1.67
CA ALA A 5 -13.79 1.03 3.04
C ALA A 5 -14.15 2.51 3.11
N LEU A 6 -13.78 3.32 2.10
CA LEU A 6 -14.15 4.73 2.03
C LEU A 6 -15.65 4.92 1.82
N ALA A 7 -16.33 4.03 1.10
CA ALA A 7 -17.78 4.08 0.97
C ALA A 7 -18.48 3.84 2.31
N ALA A 8 -17.92 2.99 3.18
CA ALA A 8 -18.44 2.73 4.51
C ALA A 8 -18.01 3.80 5.55
N TYR A 9 -16.82 4.35 5.41
CA TYR A 9 -16.20 5.30 6.34
C TYR A 9 -15.63 6.52 5.56
N PRO A 10 -16.50 7.39 5.02
CA PRO A 10 -16.08 8.48 4.14
C PRO A 10 -15.12 9.49 4.81
N GLU A 11 -15.18 9.62 6.12
CA GLU A 11 -14.30 10.47 6.91
C GLU A 11 -12.83 10.04 6.87
N LEU A 12 -12.52 8.79 6.45
CA LEU A 12 -11.16 8.30 6.28
C LEU A 12 -10.52 8.75 4.97
N GLY A 13 -11.28 9.30 4.03
CA GLY A 13 -10.76 9.81 2.77
C GLY A 13 -10.33 11.29 2.84
N CYS A 14 -9.51 11.70 1.87
CA CYS A 14 -9.00 13.07 1.81
C CYS A 14 -10.09 14.11 1.53
N THR A 15 -11.13 13.75 0.78
CA THR A 15 -12.22 14.65 0.38
C THR A 15 -13.44 14.58 1.32
N GLY A 16 -13.51 13.57 2.20
CA GLY A 16 -14.64 13.35 3.09
C GLY A 16 -15.87 12.74 2.41
N GLY A 17 -15.78 12.35 1.15
CA GLY A 17 -16.83 11.72 0.39
C GLY A 17 -17.84 12.71 -0.23
N PRO A 18 -19.01 12.21 -0.69
CA PRO A 18 -19.41 10.79 -0.67
C PRO A 18 -18.54 9.91 -1.58
N TYR A 19 -18.38 8.65 -1.19
CA TYR A 19 -17.71 7.63 -2.00
C TYR A 19 -18.66 6.48 -2.27
N GLU A 20 -18.55 5.91 -3.46
CA GLU A 20 -19.31 4.72 -3.86
C GLU A 20 -18.40 3.51 -3.98
N VAL A 21 -18.93 2.31 -3.75
CA VAL A 21 -18.21 1.07 -4.04
C VAL A 21 -17.93 1.01 -5.54
N ARG A 22 -16.66 0.89 -5.90
CA ARG A 22 -16.24 0.89 -7.28
C ARG A 22 -16.75 -0.36 -8.01
N GLN A 23 -17.28 -0.14 -9.21
CA GLN A 23 -17.82 -1.20 -10.08
C GLN A 23 -16.98 -1.37 -11.37
N PHE A 24 -15.87 -0.65 -11.46
CA PHE A 24 -15.00 -0.66 -12.63
C PHE A 24 -13.60 -1.16 -12.23
N TRP A 25 -12.98 -1.87 -13.15
CA TRP A 25 -11.59 -2.29 -13.01
C TRP A 25 -10.63 -1.10 -13.04
N GLY A 26 -9.46 -1.26 -12.43
CA GLY A 26 -8.36 -0.29 -12.47
C GLY A 26 -8.06 0.39 -11.13
N VAL A 27 -7.08 1.28 -11.12
CA VAL A 27 -6.64 2.04 -9.95
C VAL A 27 -7.63 3.16 -9.63
N ALA A 28 -8.01 3.31 -8.36
CA ALA A 28 -8.88 4.37 -7.90
C ALA A 28 -8.06 5.59 -7.46
N ASP A 29 -8.54 6.80 -7.77
CA ASP A 29 -7.90 8.05 -7.35
C ASP A 29 -8.01 8.29 -5.85
N ASP A 30 -9.11 7.82 -5.24
CA ASP A 30 -9.37 8.02 -3.83
C ASP A 30 -8.65 7.00 -2.96
N VAL A 31 -7.95 7.50 -1.96
CA VAL A 31 -7.14 6.72 -1.01
C VAL A 31 -7.44 7.15 0.42
N LEU A 32 -7.05 6.34 1.40
CA LEU A 32 -7.11 6.73 2.80
C LEU A 32 -6.27 8.01 3.04
N CYS A 33 -6.80 8.92 3.81
CA CYS A 33 -6.12 10.16 4.17
C CYS A 33 -5.03 9.88 5.19
N ALA A 34 -3.78 9.85 4.76
CA ALA A 34 -2.63 9.57 5.62
C ALA A 34 -2.38 10.67 6.69
N GLY A 35 -2.93 11.86 6.49
CA GLY A 35 -2.91 12.94 7.50
C GLY A 35 -4.07 12.89 8.49
N ASN A 36 -4.89 11.83 8.48
CA ASN A 36 -6.01 11.67 9.41
C ASN A 36 -5.67 10.61 10.47
N PRO A 37 -5.63 10.95 11.77
CA PRO A 37 -5.34 10.00 12.84
C PRO A 37 -6.25 8.77 12.85
N LYS A 38 -7.53 8.93 12.47
CA LYS A 38 -8.48 7.83 12.38
C LYS A 38 -8.10 6.78 11.32
N THR A 39 -7.28 7.14 10.34
CA THR A 39 -6.75 6.18 9.35
C THR A 39 -5.85 5.16 10.03
N TYR A 40 -5.01 5.57 10.94
CA TYR A 40 -4.11 4.68 11.68
C TYR A 40 -4.88 3.80 12.65
N GLU A 41 -5.83 4.37 13.38
CA GLU A 41 -6.75 3.60 14.24
C GLU A 41 -7.53 2.53 13.45
N PHE A 42 -8.01 2.89 12.26
CA PHE A 42 -8.68 1.93 11.36
C PHE A 42 -7.74 0.81 10.91
N ILE A 43 -6.50 1.14 10.51
CA ILE A 43 -5.49 0.16 10.11
C ILE A 43 -5.20 -0.79 11.28
N ASP A 44 -4.97 -0.27 12.47
CA ASP A 44 -4.66 -1.04 13.67
C ASP A 44 -5.80 -2.01 14.01
N ASN A 45 -7.04 -1.53 14.00
CA ASN A 45 -8.22 -2.35 14.27
C ASN A 45 -8.35 -3.50 13.26
N VAL A 46 -8.14 -3.23 11.97
CA VAL A 46 -8.17 -4.27 10.92
C VAL A 46 -7.06 -5.30 11.13
N LEU A 47 -5.83 -4.85 11.43
CA LEU A 47 -4.70 -5.74 11.65
C LEU A 47 -4.89 -6.58 12.93
N ASP A 48 -5.51 -6.03 13.96
CA ASP A 48 -5.86 -6.76 15.18
C ASP A 48 -6.86 -7.88 14.92
N GLU A 49 -7.89 -7.63 14.11
CA GLU A 49 -8.84 -8.66 13.72
C GLU A 49 -8.17 -9.75 12.86
N VAL A 50 -7.36 -9.36 11.88
CA VAL A 50 -6.66 -10.30 11.01
C VAL A 50 -5.72 -11.21 11.80
N THR A 51 -4.97 -10.67 12.75
CA THR A 51 -4.01 -11.44 13.55
C THR A 51 -4.65 -12.39 14.56
N LYS A 52 -5.90 -12.14 14.95
CA LYS A 52 -6.70 -13.09 15.76
C LYS A 52 -7.14 -14.31 14.95
N ILE A 53 -7.43 -14.10 13.66
CA ILE A 53 -7.95 -15.15 12.76
C ILE A 53 -6.81 -15.97 12.16
N PHE A 54 -5.73 -15.32 11.74
CA PHE A 54 -4.60 -15.94 11.03
C PHE A 54 -3.35 -16.00 11.90
N PRO A 55 -2.85 -17.20 12.23
CA PRO A 55 -1.69 -17.37 13.11
C PRO A 55 -0.34 -17.19 12.43
N SER A 56 -0.31 -16.88 11.13
CA SER A 56 0.94 -16.71 10.35
C SER A 56 1.86 -15.65 10.94
N THR A 57 3.16 -15.92 10.93
CA THR A 57 4.19 -14.92 11.27
C THR A 57 4.20 -13.77 10.27
N TYR A 58 3.86 -14.03 9.02
CA TYR A 58 3.84 -13.03 7.96
C TYR A 58 2.41 -12.57 7.67
N VAL A 59 2.24 -11.26 7.54
CA VAL A 59 0.98 -10.60 7.17
C VAL A 59 1.24 -9.76 5.93
N HIS A 60 0.54 -10.06 4.83
CA HIS A 60 0.62 -9.24 3.63
C HIS A 60 -0.27 -8.01 3.78
N ILE A 61 0.33 -6.83 3.74
CA ILE A 61 -0.37 -5.55 3.96
C ILE A 61 -0.75 -4.82 2.65
N GLY A 62 -0.45 -5.39 1.50
CA GLY A 62 -0.64 -4.73 0.20
C GLY A 62 0.44 -3.69 -0.06
N GLY A 63 0.06 -2.43 -0.14
CA GLY A 63 0.97 -1.30 -0.37
C GLY A 63 1.05 -0.86 -1.83
N ASP A 64 0.36 -1.55 -2.71
CA ASP A 64 0.29 -1.33 -4.15
C ASP A 64 -0.65 -0.20 -4.55
N GLU A 65 -0.42 0.34 -5.74
CA GLU A 65 -1.34 1.21 -6.48
C GLU A 65 -1.99 2.32 -5.65
N CYS A 66 -1.16 3.06 -4.91
CA CYS A 66 -1.60 4.21 -4.13
C CYS A 66 -1.27 5.52 -4.86
N PRO A 67 -2.22 6.12 -5.62
CA PRO A 67 -2.02 7.42 -6.23
C PRO A 67 -1.78 8.50 -5.19
N LYS A 68 -0.84 9.41 -5.47
CA LYS A 68 -0.45 10.48 -4.54
C LYS A 68 -1.22 11.79 -4.76
N ASP A 69 -2.05 11.88 -5.81
CA ASP A 69 -2.69 13.14 -6.21
C ASP A 69 -3.64 13.72 -5.15
N ARG A 70 -4.36 12.86 -4.44
CA ARG A 70 -5.19 13.29 -3.31
C ARG A 70 -4.34 13.81 -2.16
N TRP A 71 -3.24 13.14 -1.82
CA TRP A 71 -2.35 13.57 -0.75
C TRP A 71 -1.67 14.90 -1.04
N LYS A 72 -1.24 15.14 -2.28
CA LYS A 72 -0.65 16.42 -2.73
C LYS A 72 -1.59 17.60 -2.51
N LYS A 73 -2.89 17.39 -2.65
CA LYS A 73 -3.92 18.42 -2.54
C LYS A 73 -4.60 18.47 -1.17
N CYS A 74 -4.38 17.48 -0.32
CA CYS A 74 -5.03 17.35 0.98
C CYS A 74 -4.32 18.18 2.05
N PRO A 75 -4.97 19.20 2.65
CA PRO A 75 -4.34 20.03 3.68
C PRO A 75 -3.86 19.22 4.90
N LYS A 76 -4.60 18.16 5.28
CA LYS A 76 -4.23 17.27 6.40
C LYS A 76 -2.97 16.49 6.09
N CYS A 77 -2.87 15.89 4.89
CA CYS A 77 -1.66 15.15 4.47
C CYS A 77 -0.45 16.09 4.37
N GLN A 78 -0.62 17.29 3.82
CA GLN A 78 0.46 18.27 3.71
C GLN A 78 0.89 18.82 5.07
N ALA A 79 -0.04 19.02 6.02
CA ALA A 79 0.30 19.37 7.40
C ALA A 79 1.08 18.23 8.09
N PHE A 80 0.63 16.99 7.92
CA PHE A 80 1.28 15.80 8.48
C PHE A 80 2.72 15.62 7.95
N ILE A 81 2.93 15.84 6.64
CA ILE A 81 4.26 15.81 6.02
C ILE A 81 5.20 16.79 6.72
N ARG A 82 4.77 18.03 6.93
CA ARG A 82 5.59 19.05 7.62
C ARG A 82 5.85 18.71 9.08
N GLU A 83 4.84 18.26 9.80
CA GLU A 83 4.93 17.92 11.23
C GLU A 83 5.89 16.75 11.47
N HIS A 84 5.91 15.77 10.57
CA HIS A 84 6.74 14.57 10.68
C HIS A 84 8.04 14.64 9.87
N HIS A 85 8.38 15.80 9.31
CA HIS A 85 9.62 16.01 8.53
C HIS A 85 9.77 14.99 7.36
N LEU A 86 8.67 14.82 6.61
CA LEU A 86 8.60 13.91 5.47
C LEU A 86 8.76 14.63 4.12
N GLU A 87 9.42 15.79 4.08
CA GLU A 87 9.72 16.51 2.86
C GLU A 87 10.56 15.64 1.90
N ALA A 88 10.57 16.00 0.62
CA ALA A 88 11.30 15.24 -0.39
C ALA A 88 12.80 15.14 -0.04
N GLU A 89 13.33 13.94 -0.04
CA GLU A 89 14.71 13.65 0.33
C GLU A 89 15.18 12.33 -0.31
N GLY A 90 16.48 12.24 -0.61
CA GLY A 90 17.09 10.99 -1.08
C GLY A 90 16.53 10.45 -2.40
N GLY A 91 15.95 11.33 -3.24
CA GLY A 91 15.32 10.93 -4.50
C GLY A 91 13.86 10.52 -4.37
N HIS A 92 13.29 10.56 -3.17
CA HIS A 92 11.89 10.28 -2.89
C HIS A 92 11.08 11.56 -2.73
N THR A 93 9.85 11.55 -3.23
CA THR A 93 8.90 12.66 -3.00
C THR A 93 8.36 12.63 -1.57
N ALA A 94 7.80 13.76 -1.12
CA ALA A 94 7.17 13.85 0.19
C ALA A 94 6.03 12.84 0.37
N GLU A 95 5.25 12.61 -0.68
CA GLU A 95 4.13 11.66 -0.65
C GLU A 95 4.60 10.20 -0.66
N GLU A 96 5.72 9.88 -1.29
CA GLU A 96 6.34 8.55 -1.17
C GLU A 96 6.84 8.31 0.26
N ARG A 97 7.45 9.33 0.88
CA ARG A 97 7.85 9.25 2.29
C ARG A 97 6.65 9.14 3.23
N LEU A 98 5.54 9.82 2.91
CA LEU A 98 4.28 9.65 3.63
C LEU A 98 3.73 8.24 3.50
N GLN A 99 3.82 7.61 2.30
CA GLN A 99 3.46 6.21 2.10
C GLN A 99 4.34 5.29 2.97
N SER A 100 5.66 5.52 2.96
CA SER A 100 6.58 4.76 3.81
C SER A 100 6.23 4.91 5.30
N TYR A 101 5.81 6.09 5.75
CA TYR A 101 5.36 6.30 7.12
C TYR A 101 4.14 5.41 7.47
N VAL A 102 3.12 5.36 6.60
CA VAL A 102 1.95 4.48 6.79
C VAL A 102 2.35 3.01 6.84
N ILE A 103 3.26 2.58 5.97
CA ILE A 103 3.77 1.20 5.94
C ILE A 103 4.55 0.88 7.23
N ARG A 104 5.39 1.80 7.70
CA ARG A 104 6.13 1.64 8.96
C ARG A 104 5.21 1.53 10.16
N HIS A 105 4.17 2.36 10.24
CA HIS A 105 3.15 2.26 11.29
C HIS A 105 2.53 0.86 11.33
N ALA A 106 2.07 0.34 10.19
CA ALA A 106 1.52 -1.02 10.12
C ALA A 106 2.56 -2.09 10.51
N SER A 107 3.82 -1.92 10.10
CA SER A 107 4.92 -2.82 10.45
C SER A 107 5.19 -2.82 11.96
N GLU A 108 5.25 -1.67 12.60
CA GLU A 108 5.50 -1.52 14.03
C GLU A 108 4.33 -2.10 14.85
N HIS A 109 3.09 -1.84 14.44
CA HIS A 109 1.90 -2.41 15.07
C HIS A 109 1.90 -3.94 15.03
N LEU A 110 2.26 -4.53 13.89
CA LEU A 110 2.38 -5.98 13.72
C LEU A 110 3.58 -6.57 14.47
N ALA A 111 4.70 -5.86 14.51
CA ALA A 111 5.90 -6.30 15.23
C ALA A 111 5.66 -6.48 16.75
N GLN A 112 4.84 -5.61 17.35
CA GLN A 112 4.40 -5.74 18.76
C GLN A 112 3.64 -7.04 19.03
N ARG A 113 3.12 -7.69 17.98
CA ARG A 113 2.41 -8.98 18.02
C ARG A 113 3.27 -10.14 17.51
N GLY A 114 4.57 -9.93 17.36
CA GLY A 114 5.51 -10.94 16.84
C GLY A 114 5.28 -11.28 15.36
N ARG A 115 4.68 -10.36 14.59
CA ARG A 115 4.40 -10.53 13.16
C ARG A 115 5.37 -9.69 12.31
N ARG A 116 5.53 -10.07 11.06
CA ARG A 116 6.35 -9.38 10.05
C ARG A 116 5.49 -9.06 8.84
N ILE A 117 5.78 -7.94 8.18
CA ILE A 117 5.04 -7.54 6.97
C ILE A 117 5.61 -8.16 5.72
N ILE A 118 4.72 -8.44 4.77
CA ILE A 118 5.01 -8.56 3.34
C ILE A 118 4.23 -7.43 2.65
N GLY A 119 4.84 -6.76 1.68
CA GLY A 119 4.14 -5.78 0.85
C GLY A 119 4.56 -5.90 -0.60
N TRP A 120 3.70 -5.44 -1.50
CA TRP A 120 4.06 -5.32 -2.91
C TRP A 120 5.24 -4.38 -3.09
N ASP A 121 5.94 -4.44 -4.22
CA ASP A 121 7.20 -3.74 -4.41
C ASP A 121 7.10 -2.20 -4.35
N GLU A 122 5.90 -1.63 -4.35
CA GLU A 122 5.68 -0.20 -4.08
C GLU A 122 6.05 0.21 -2.64
N ILE A 123 6.21 -0.73 -1.71
CA ILE A 123 6.70 -0.41 -0.36
C ILE A 123 8.18 0.03 -0.34
N LEU A 124 8.90 -0.16 -1.44
CA LEU A 124 10.24 0.42 -1.65
C LEU A 124 10.20 1.95 -1.75
N GLU A 125 9.09 2.52 -2.22
CA GLU A 125 8.91 3.96 -2.38
C GLU A 125 8.96 4.66 -1.01
N GLY A 126 9.83 5.67 -0.88
CA GLY A 126 10.01 6.41 0.37
C GLY A 126 10.82 5.70 1.45
N GLY A 127 11.33 4.51 1.17
CA GLY A 127 12.17 3.70 2.04
C GLY A 127 11.43 2.58 2.77
N LEU A 128 12.09 1.42 2.85
CA LEU A 128 11.54 0.22 3.49
C LEU A 128 11.42 0.33 5.01
N ALA A 129 10.37 -0.27 5.55
CA ALA A 129 10.28 -0.56 6.98
C ALA A 129 11.30 -1.65 7.38
N PRO A 130 11.92 -1.57 8.56
CA PRO A 130 12.86 -2.60 9.01
C PRO A 130 12.25 -4.00 9.02
N GLY A 131 12.95 -4.96 8.42
CA GLY A 131 12.52 -6.36 8.36
C GLY A 131 11.31 -6.65 7.45
N ALA A 132 10.89 -5.69 6.63
CA ALA A 132 9.85 -5.90 5.64
C ALA A 132 10.32 -6.86 4.55
N THR A 133 9.42 -7.73 4.09
CA THR A 133 9.62 -8.58 2.91
C THR A 133 8.93 -7.96 1.71
N VAL A 134 9.63 -7.85 0.59
CA VAL A 134 9.11 -7.25 -0.64
C VAL A 134 8.60 -8.34 -1.58
N MET A 135 7.33 -8.25 -1.99
CA MET A 135 6.77 -9.09 -3.05
C MET A 135 6.83 -8.34 -4.38
N SER A 136 7.75 -8.77 -5.26
CA SER A 136 8.08 -8.07 -6.50
C SER A 136 7.18 -8.54 -7.64
N TRP A 137 6.15 -7.77 -7.99
CA TRP A 137 5.16 -8.12 -9.01
C TRP A 137 5.32 -7.34 -10.32
N ARG A 138 5.82 -6.10 -10.26
CA ARG A 138 6.04 -5.24 -11.45
C ARG A 138 7.27 -5.66 -12.28
N GLY A 139 7.85 -6.81 -12.00
CA GLY A 139 9.04 -7.38 -12.61
C GLY A 139 10.07 -7.80 -11.57
N GLU A 140 11.33 -7.93 -11.98
CA GLU A 140 12.40 -8.42 -11.10
C GLU A 140 13.11 -7.30 -10.31
N LYS A 141 12.99 -6.06 -10.77
CA LYS A 141 13.75 -4.92 -10.24
C LYS A 141 13.51 -4.71 -8.74
N GLY A 142 12.25 -4.78 -8.30
CA GLY A 142 11.89 -4.57 -6.89
C GLY A 142 12.52 -5.61 -5.98
N GLY A 143 12.50 -6.88 -6.38
CA GLY A 143 13.14 -7.97 -5.62
C GLY A 143 14.66 -7.82 -5.55
N ILE A 144 15.30 -7.43 -6.66
CA ILE A 144 16.74 -7.16 -6.70
C ILE A 144 17.12 -6.00 -5.77
N GLU A 145 16.33 -4.93 -5.77
CA GLU A 145 16.55 -3.76 -4.92
C GLU A 145 16.39 -4.12 -3.42
N ALA A 146 15.34 -4.85 -3.09
CA ALA A 146 15.10 -5.36 -1.74
C ALA A 146 16.29 -6.21 -1.24
N ALA A 147 16.74 -7.18 -2.04
CA ALA A 147 17.86 -8.05 -1.71
C ALA A 147 19.17 -7.27 -1.52
N LYS A 148 19.46 -6.29 -2.39
CA LYS A 148 20.62 -5.39 -2.24
C LYS A 148 20.57 -4.56 -0.96
N SER A 149 19.37 -4.27 -0.46
CA SER A 149 19.16 -3.52 0.78
C SER A 149 19.11 -4.43 2.02
N GLY A 150 19.35 -5.75 1.87
CA GLY A 150 19.35 -6.71 2.97
C GLY A 150 17.97 -7.15 3.43
N HIS A 151 16.96 -7.02 2.57
CA HIS A 151 15.59 -7.45 2.82
C HIS A 151 15.26 -8.75 2.07
N ASP A 152 14.37 -9.56 2.64
CA ASP A 152 13.82 -10.72 1.96
C ASP A 152 12.93 -10.28 0.78
N ALA A 153 12.95 -11.07 -0.30
CA ALA A 153 12.13 -10.82 -1.48
C ALA A 153 11.38 -12.08 -1.91
N ILE A 154 10.13 -11.89 -2.33
CA ILE A 154 9.31 -12.92 -2.97
C ILE A 154 9.10 -12.49 -4.42
N MET A 155 9.51 -13.35 -5.36
CA MET A 155 9.47 -13.04 -6.79
C MET A 155 8.13 -13.51 -7.38
N THR A 156 7.31 -12.54 -7.79
CA THR A 156 6.01 -12.77 -8.44
C THR A 156 5.84 -11.90 -9.69
N PRO A 157 6.86 -11.82 -10.58
CA PRO A 157 6.81 -10.92 -11.73
C PRO A 157 5.62 -11.26 -12.63
N ASN A 158 4.79 -10.25 -12.90
CA ASN A 158 3.54 -10.39 -13.65
C ASN A 158 3.74 -10.99 -15.04
N SER A 159 4.84 -10.65 -15.73
CA SER A 159 5.16 -11.18 -17.05
C SER A 159 5.37 -12.71 -17.11
N TYR A 160 5.60 -13.36 -15.96
CA TYR A 160 5.88 -14.81 -15.89
C TYR A 160 4.86 -15.58 -15.06
N LEU A 161 4.28 -14.97 -14.04
CA LEU A 161 3.50 -15.68 -13.02
C LEU A 161 2.03 -15.29 -12.98
N TYR A 162 1.60 -14.26 -13.72
CA TYR A 162 0.20 -13.89 -13.84
C TYR A 162 -0.44 -14.68 -14.99
N PHE A 163 -1.64 -15.22 -14.76
CA PHE A 163 -2.42 -16.02 -15.73
C PHE A 163 -3.63 -15.26 -16.27
N ASP A 164 -3.62 -13.94 -16.18
CA ASP A 164 -4.68 -13.02 -16.58
C ASP A 164 -4.46 -12.40 -17.97
N TYR A 165 -3.49 -12.92 -18.72
CA TYR A 165 -3.25 -12.51 -20.10
C TYR A 165 -4.18 -13.23 -21.07
N TYR A 166 -4.55 -12.56 -22.15
CA TYR A 166 -5.29 -13.16 -23.24
C TYR A 166 -4.58 -14.40 -23.78
N GLN A 167 -5.34 -15.48 -23.96
CA GLN A 167 -4.83 -16.77 -24.46
C GLN A 167 -4.76 -16.81 -25.96
N SER A 168 -5.48 -15.89 -26.67
CA SER A 168 -5.50 -15.78 -28.12
C SER A 168 -5.30 -14.35 -28.60
N LYS A 169 -5.11 -14.17 -29.91
CA LYS A 169 -5.10 -12.85 -30.53
C LYS A 169 -6.50 -12.27 -30.74
N ASN A 170 -7.54 -13.09 -30.59
CA ASN A 170 -8.94 -12.65 -30.69
C ASN A 170 -9.46 -12.28 -29.29
N THR A 171 -9.06 -11.11 -28.82
CA THR A 171 -9.42 -10.62 -27.48
C THR A 171 -10.91 -10.35 -27.30
N ALA A 172 -11.70 -10.31 -28.39
CA ALA A 172 -13.15 -10.13 -28.30
C ALA A 172 -13.91 -11.35 -27.75
N GLU A 173 -13.28 -12.52 -27.76
CA GLU A 173 -13.86 -13.78 -27.28
C GLU A 173 -13.37 -14.15 -25.88
N GLU A 174 -12.47 -13.39 -25.30
CA GLU A 174 -11.90 -13.65 -23.98
C GLU A 174 -12.36 -12.59 -22.98
N PRO A 175 -12.86 -12.96 -21.82
CA PRO A 175 -13.19 -12.01 -20.76
C PRO A 175 -11.90 -11.34 -20.23
N GLU A 176 -12.03 -10.05 -19.89
CA GLU A 176 -10.99 -9.31 -19.17
C GLU A 176 -10.88 -9.78 -17.72
#